data_a1b1ad20da159fd4da00b78f00743559
#
_entry.id   a1b1ad20da159fd4da00b78f00743559
#
_cell.length_a   1.000
_cell.length_b   1.000
_cell.length_c   1.000
_cell.angle_alpha   90.00
_cell.angle_beta   90.00
_cell.angle_gamma   90.00
#
_symmetry.space_group_name_H-M   'P 1'
#
loop_
_entity.id
_entity.type
_entity.pdbx_description
1 polymer ?
#
loop_
_entity_poly.entity_id
_entity_poly.type
_entity_poly.pdbx_seq_one_letter_code
_entity_poly.pdbx_strand_id
1 'polypeptide(L)'
;KMSDNVIFAEQRKRDEEARLAEAAKEAEAKRVTLNKYIARYIAEVEAGERQTDKGTKYSPNTIKSIKQALTQFEEFQKSKKKRYDFNDIDMKFYQDYTAWLRKKNYAINSIGKCIKQLKVIMFASESEGYHHNSLWKDKRFKGTRVDIDSIYLTKEDLEKFQSVDMTKLSPGHEIARDIFMVGVWTAQRVSDYNNIGRDDIQTLTIRSIVDEPDPENAGKTIAKIVTREVTVINIRQKKTGAKVAIPCSSDLKRILEKYNFQMPHLEDQVINRYIKDIGKAAGLTEIVNIVKTNGGEEKEVPTEKYKLIHTHTARRTGATLMYLSGMDVYDIIKITGHTSPVMLRKYIKADELEVVEKITEKYKYFD
;
A
#
# COMPACT_ATOMS: atom_id res chain seq x y z
N LYS A 1 47.28 -62.61 25.32
CA LYS A 1 46.13 -62.12 26.14
C LYS A 1 46.06 -60.54 26.30
N MET A 2 47.20 -59.83 26.27
CA MET A 2 47.19 -58.35 26.31
C MET A 2 46.91 -57.74 24.93
N SER A 3 47.36 -58.34 23.83
CA SER A 3 47.10 -57.84 22.47
C SER A 3 45.62 -57.98 22.07
N ASP A 4 44.97 -59.08 22.49
CA ASP A 4 43.56 -59.32 22.12
C ASP A 4 42.63 -58.26 22.77
N ASN A 5 42.89 -57.87 24.04
CA ASN A 5 42.12 -56.82 24.73
C ASN A 5 42.29 -55.41 24.08
N VAL A 6 43.46 -55.12 23.53
CA VAL A 6 43.70 -53.85 22.80
C VAL A 6 42.97 -53.84 21.46
N ILE A 7 43.02 -54.96 20.73
CA ILE A 7 42.31 -55.12 19.46
C ILE A 7 40.78 -55.00 19.68
N PHE A 8 40.23 -55.64 20.70
CA PHE A 8 38.81 -55.51 21.05
C PHE A 8 38.42 -54.09 21.49
N ALA A 9 39.30 -53.41 22.20
CA ALA A 9 39.04 -52.00 22.59
C ALA A 9 39.04 -51.08 21.37
N GLU A 10 39.98 -51.24 20.46
CA GLU A 10 40.02 -50.48 19.20
C GLU A 10 38.80 -50.77 18.30
N GLN A 11 38.39 -52.03 18.21
CA GLN A 11 37.21 -52.42 17.44
C GLN A 11 35.93 -51.75 18.00
N ARG A 12 35.72 -51.82 19.32
CA ARG A 12 34.59 -51.13 19.99
C ARG A 12 34.60 -49.63 19.74
N LYS A 13 35.77 -49.01 19.77
CA LYS A 13 35.89 -47.56 19.50
C LYS A 13 35.51 -47.21 18.06
N ARG A 14 35.95 -48.03 17.09
CA ARG A 14 35.56 -47.85 15.66
C ARG A 14 34.08 -48.07 15.43
N ASP A 15 33.47 -49.06 16.07
CA ASP A 15 32.03 -49.34 15.97
C ASP A 15 31.20 -48.25 16.60
N GLU A 16 31.66 -47.66 17.70
CA GLU A 16 31.02 -46.52 18.35
C GLU A 16 31.16 -45.24 17.50
N GLU A 17 32.34 -44.97 16.94
CA GLU A 17 32.56 -43.87 16.00
C GLU A 17 31.69 -44.03 14.74
N ALA A 18 31.57 -45.23 14.17
CA ALA A 18 30.71 -45.49 13.02
C ALA A 18 29.22 -45.26 13.36
N ARG A 19 28.77 -45.71 14.54
CA ARG A 19 27.39 -45.51 15.00
C ARG A 19 27.07 -44.04 15.25
N LEU A 20 28.01 -43.32 15.82
CA LEU A 20 27.88 -41.85 16.03
C LEU A 20 27.85 -41.10 14.69
N ALA A 21 28.68 -41.50 13.73
CA ALA A 21 28.70 -40.93 12.39
C ALA A 21 27.40 -41.20 11.61
N GLU A 22 26.84 -42.41 11.76
CA GLU A 22 25.57 -42.77 11.13
C GLU A 22 24.39 -42.00 11.78
N ALA A 23 24.35 -41.91 13.10
CA ALA A 23 23.37 -41.11 13.83
C ALA A 23 23.46 -39.60 13.48
N ALA A 24 24.68 -39.08 13.31
CA ALA A 24 24.90 -37.71 12.86
C ALA A 24 24.40 -37.47 11.42
N LYS A 25 24.59 -38.42 10.52
CA LYS A 25 24.05 -38.37 9.16
C LYS A 25 22.53 -38.42 9.13
N GLU A 26 21.92 -39.27 9.94
CA GLU A 26 20.46 -39.30 10.07
C GLU A 26 19.90 -38.00 10.67
N ALA A 27 20.55 -37.43 11.68
CA ALA A 27 20.18 -36.19 12.29
C ALA A 27 20.27 -35.02 11.27
N GLU A 28 21.35 -34.96 10.48
CA GLU A 28 21.52 -33.96 9.42
C GLU A 28 20.49 -34.13 8.28
N ALA A 29 20.14 -35.37 7.91
CA ALA A 29 19.10 -35.65 6.92
C ALA A 29 17.70 -35.19 7.39
N LYS A 30 17.41 -35.32 8.68
CA LYS A 30 16.16 -34.89 9.32
C LYS A 30 16.14 -33.37 9.62
N ARG A 31 17.29 -32.72 9.57
CA ARG A 31 17.44 -31.31 9.89
C ARG A 31 16.63 -30.43 8.94
N VAL A 32 15.86 -29.50 9.52
CA VAL A 32 15.13 -28.48 8.77
C VAL A 32 16.08 -27.33 8.45
N THR A 33 16.49 -27.22 7.20
CA THR A 33 17.29 -26.09 6.70
C THR A 33 16.42 -24.87 6.43
N LEU A 34 17.03 -23.68 6.31
CA LEU A 34 16.32 -22.44 5.98
C LEU A 34 15.45 -22.58 4.72
N ASN A 35 15.95 -23.23 3.68
CA ASN A 35 15.18 -23.42 2.44
C ASN A 35 13.99 -24.37 2.61
N LYS A 36 14.13 -25.44 3.40
CA LYS A 36 13.00 -26.33 3.75
C LYS A 36 11.97 -25.58 4.59
N TYR A 37 12.43 -24.75 5.54
CA TYR A 37 11.55 -23.92 6.36
C TYR A 37 10.78 -22.89 5.52
N ILE A 38 11.44 -22.19 4.59
CA ILE A 38 10.80 -21.24 3.67
C ILE A 38 9.69 -21.92 2.87
N ALA A 39 9.96 -23.09 2.31
CA ALA A 39 8.97 -23.85 1.53
C ALA A 39 7.74 -24.22 2.39
N ARG A 40 7.97 -24.70 3.61
CA ARG A 40 6.90 -24.99 4.57
C ARG A 40 6.12 -23.74 4.95
N TYR A 41 6.80 -22.64 5.29
CA TYR A 41 6.17 -21.38 5.64
C TYR A 41 5.23 -20.87 4.55
N ILE A 42 5.66 -20.96 3.28
CA ILE A 42 4.81 -20.56 2.14
C ILE A 42 3.59 -21.47 2.06
N ALA A 43 3.76 -22.79 2.18
CA ALA A 43 2.64 -23.73 2.12
C ALA A 43 1.61 -23.50 3.24
N GLU A 44 2.06 -23.26 4.47
CA GLU A 44 1.20 -22.96 5.62
C GLU A 44 0.43 -21.62 5.42
N VAL A 45 1.08 -20.60 4.85
CA VAL A 45 0.44 -19.32 4.54
C VAL A 45 -0.61 -19.50 3.44
N GLU A 46 -0.34 -20.28 2.42
CA GLU A 46 -1.28 -20.56 1.31
C GLU A 46 -2.48 -21.40 1.77
N ALA A 47 -2.26 -22.38 2.63
CA ALA A 47 -3.31 -23.17 3.26
C ALA A 47 -4.17 -22.36 4.26
N GLY A 48 -3.64 -21.21 4.71
CA GLY A 48 -4.29 -20.36 5.74
C GLY A 48 -4.14 -20.93 7.16
N GLU A 49 -3.21 -21.86 7.35
CA GLU A 49 -2.83 -22.41 8.66
C GLU A 49 -2.05 -21.36 9.47
N ARG A 50 -1.18 -20.60 8.80
CA ARG A 50 -0.45 -19.48 9.40
C ARG A 50 -1.25 -18.19 9.23
N GLN A 51 -1.47 -17.51 10.35
CA GLN A 51 -2.25 -16.27 10.42
C GLN A 51 -1.36 -15.05 10.64
N THR A 52 -1.92 -13.87 10.35
CA THR A 52 -1.30 -12.57 10.68
C THR A 52 -1.36 -12.32 12.19
N ASP A 53 -0.61 -11.31 12.68
CA ASP A 53 -0.67 -10.86 14.10
C ASP A 53 -2.08 -10.49 14.57
N LYS A 54 -3.02 -10.27 13.64
CA LYS A 54 -4.43 -9.97 13.92
C LYS A 54 -5.33 -11.21 13.95
N GLY A 55 -4.77 -12.41 13.86
CA GLY A 55 -5.52 -13.66 13.80
C GLY A 55 -6.31 -13.86 12.51
N THR A 56 -5.93 -13.20 11.42
CA THR A 56 -6.59 -13.31 10.11
C THR A 56 -5.69 -14.02 9.08
N LYS A 57 -6.29 -14.66 8.10
CA LYS A 57 -5.56 -15.21 6.95
C LYS A 57 -4.83 -14.11 6.17
N TYR A 58 -3.71 -14.43 5.57
CA TYR A 58 -2.99 -13.54 4.67
C TYR A 58 -3.81 -13.26 3.41
N SER A 59 -3.83 -12.01 2.96
CA SER A 59 -4.49 -11.67 1.70
C SER A 59 -3.70 -12.24 0.50
N PRO A 60 -4.35 -12.56 -0.64
CA PRO A 60 -3.68 -13.04 -1.86
C PRO A 60 -2.51 -12.15 -2.30
N ASN A 61 -2.68 -10.83 -2.21
CA ASN A 61 -1.63 -9.87 -2.56
C ASN A 61 -0.44 -9.92 -1.58
N THR A 62 -0.69 -10.18 -0.31
CA THR A 62 0.37 -10.37 0.68
C THR A 62 1.14 -11.65 0.38
N ILE A 63 0.45 -12.76 0.11
CA ILE A 63 1.06 -14.04 -0.27
C ILE A 63 1.93 -13.86 -1.51
N LYS A 64 1.41 -13.22 -2.56
CA LYS A 64 2.17 -12.90 -3.78
C LYS A 64 3.44 -12.10 -3.47
N SER A 65 3.36 -11.10 -2.59
CA SER A 65 4.51 -10.29 -2.18
C SER A 65 5.55 -11.08 -1.40
N ILE A 66 5.13 -11.98 -0.52
CA ILE A 66 6.00 -12.92 0.21
C ILE A 66 6.75 -13.82 -0.77
N LYS A 67 6.02 -14.49 -1.65
CA LYS A 67 6.60 -15.40 -2.66
C LYS A 67 7.61 -14.67 -3.54
N GLN A 68 7.27 -13.49 -4.03
CA GLN A 68 8.18 -12.68 -4.86
C GLN A 68 9.49 -12.34 -4.13
N ALA A 69 9.42 -11.93 -2.86
CA ALA A 69 10.62 -11.60 -2.08
C ALA A 69 11.49 -12.84 -1.84
N LEU A 70 10.89 -14.00 -1.57
CA LEU A 70 11.63 -15.25 -1.34
C LEU A 70 12.17 -15.85 -2.65
N THR A 71 11.52 -15.64 -3.79
CA THR A 71 12.07 -15.97 -5.10
C THR A 71 13.38 -15.23 -5.36
N GLN A 72 13.47 -13.92 -4.95
CA GLN A 72 14.72 -13.18 -5.10
C GLN A 72 15.85 -13.75 -4.23
N PHE A 73 15.53 -14.25 -3.04
CA PHE A 73 16.52 -14.95 -2.20
C PHE A 73 16.99 -16.25 -2.86
N GLU A 74 16.09 -17.01 -3.46
CA GLU A 74 16.46 -18.24 -4.20
C GLU A 74 17.34 -17.94 -5.42
N GLU A 75 17.01 -16.90 -6.20
CA GLU A 75 17.84 -16.47 -7.33
C GLU A 75 19.24 -16.02 -6.90
N PHE A 76 19.34 -15.31 -5.76
CA PHE A 76 20.63 -14.95 -5.19
C PHE A 76 21.45 -16.16 -4.85
N GLN A 77 20.87 -17.17 -4.18
CA GLN A 77 21.55 -18.43 -3.86
C GLN A 77 22.05 -19.13 -5.14
N LYS A 78 21.23 -19.19 -6.19
CA LYS A 78 21.63 -19.74 -7.50
C LYS A 78 22.82 -18.96 -8.09
N SER A 79 22.80 -17.63 -8.01
CA SER A 79 23.88 -16.78 -8.53
C SER A 79 25.21 -16.97 -7.81
N LYS A 80 25.16 -17.27 -6.51
CA LYS A 80 26.33 -17.55 -5.67
C LYS A 80 26.74 -19.04 -5.67
N LYS A 81 25.97 -19.92 -6.31
CA LYS A 81 26.15 -21.38 -6.26
C LYS A 81 26.28 -21.89 -4.82
N LYS A 82 25.61 -21.23 -3.88
CA LYS A 82 25.64 -21.55 -2.44
C LYS A 82 24.22 -21.59 -1.89
N ARG A 83 23.89 -22.63 -1.12
CA ARG A 83 22.71 -22.66 -0.28
C ARG A 83 23.06 -22.04 1.07
N TYR A 84 22.33 -20.99 1.43
CA TYR A 84 22.46 -20.35 2.74
C TYR A 84 21.54 -21.04 3.74
N ASP A 85 22.05 -21.25 4.95
CA ASP A 85 21.27 -21.77 6.07
C ASP A 85 21.15 -20.68 7.17
N PHE A 86 20.42 -20.95 8.24
CA PHE A 86 20.13 -20.00 9.31
C PHE A 86 21.37 -19.29 9.83
N ASN A 87 22.47 -20.00 10.07
CA ASN A 87 23.71 -19.44 10.61
C ASN A 87 24.51 -18.62 9.59
N ASP A 88 24.21 -18.72 8.31
CA ASP A 88 24.82 -17.91 7.27
C ASP A 88 24.18 -16.51 7.16
N ILE A 89 23.05 -16.28 7.82
CA ILE A 89 22.32 -15.00 7.74
C ILE A 89 22.93 -14.01 8.75
N ASP A 90 23.99 -13.34 8.32
CA ASP A 90 24.79 -12.38 9.06
C ASP A 90 24.91 -11.04 8.30
N MET A 91 25.74 -10.12 8.80
CA MET A 91 25.97 -8.84 8.16
C MET A 91 26.69 -8.94 6.81
N LYS A 92 27.54 -9.96 6.62
CA LYS A 92 28.21 -10.20 5.33
C LYS A 92 27.18 -10.66 4.30
N PHE A 93 26.33 -11.60 4.68
CA PHE A 93 25.20 -12.01 3.83
C PHE A 93 24.34 -10.78 3.44
N TYR A 94 23.97 -9.93 4.41
CA TYR A 94 23.17 -8.73 4.15
C TYR A 94 23.82 -7.82 3.11
N GLN A 95 25.12 -7.56 3.25
CA GLN A 95 25.88 -6.74 2.30
C GLN A 95 25.89 -7.37 0.90
N ASP A 96 26.22 -8.64 0.80
CA ASP A 96 26.28 -9.37 -0.46
C ASP A 96 24.91 -9.44 -1.15
N TYR A 97 23.84 -9.72 -0.40
CA TYR A 97 22.48 -9.83 -0.92
C TYR A 97 21.94 -8.48 -1.39
N THR A 98 22.11 -7.44 -0.60
CA THR A 98 21.70 -6.07 -0.99
C THR A 98 22.48 -5.55 -2.17
N ALA A 99 23.81 -5.79 -2.24
CA ALA A 99 24.63 -5.44 -3.41
C ALA A 99 24.16 -6.17 -4.67
N TRP A 100 23.82 -7.45 -4.58
CA TRP A 100 23.28 -8.21 -5.70
C TRP A 100 21.93 -7.66 -6.18
N LEU A 101 21.00 -7.33 -5.27
CA LEU A 101 19.72 -6.71 -5.61
C LEU A 101 19.91 -5.33 -6.28
N ARG A 102 20.87 -4.53 -5.80
CA ARG A 102 21.23 -3.25 -6.43
C ARG A 102 21.77 -3.44 -7.85
N LYS A 103 22.65 -4.42 -8.06
CA LYS A 103 23.17 -4.77 -9.39
C LYS A 103 22.08 -5.20 -10.35
N LYS A 104 21.00 -5.79 -9.84
CA LYS A 104 19.77 -6.11 -10.61
C LYS A 104 18.83 -4.92 -10.80
N ASN A 105 19.24 -3.70 -10.48
CA ASN A 105 18.47 -2.46 -10.59
C ASN A 105 17.15 -2.43 -9.78
N TYR A 106 17.09 -3.18 -8.66
CA TYR A 106 15.93 -3.09 -7.78
C TYR A 106 15.84 -1.72 -7.10
N ALA A 107 14.62 -1.17 -7.03
CA ALA A 107 14.35 0.03 -6.26
C ALA A 107 14.57 -0.20 -4.75
N ILE A 108 15.00 0.83 -4.02
CA ILE A 108 15.31 0.77 -2.57
C ILE A 108 14.16 0.13 -1.78
N ASN A 109 12.92 0.52 -2.07
CA ASN A 109 11.75 -0.06 -1.39
C ASN A 109 11.53 -1.55 -1.70
N SER A 110 11.93 -2.01 -2.88
CA SER A 110 11.86 -3.44 -3.26
C SER A 110 12.94 -4.24 -2.54
N ILE A 111 14.16 -3.70 -2.45
CA ILE A 111 15.24 -4.27 -1.64
C ILE A 111 14.79 -4.37 -0.18
N GLY A 112 14.23 -3.28 0.37
CA GLY A 112 13.70 -3.25 1.73
C GLY A 112 12.64 -4.31 2.00
N LYS A 113 11.76 -4.61 1.03
CA LYS A 113 10.76 -5.69 1.13
C LYS A 113 11.42 -7.08 1.20
N CYS A 114 12.44 -7.34 0.36
CA CYS A 114 13.17 -8.61 0.38
C CYS A 114 13.82 -8.86 1.76
N ILE A 115 14.51 -7.84 2.29
CA ILE A 115 15.14 -7.92 3.62
C ILE A 115 14.10 -8.10 4.72
N LYS A 116 13.00 -7.32 4.68
CA LYS A 116 11.93 -7.45 5.67
C LYS A 116 11.34 -8.85 5.66
N GLN A 117 11.09 -9.42 4.49
CA GLN A 117 10.51 -10.76 4.39
C GLN A 117 11.45 -11.84 4.92
N LEU A 118 12.74 -11.73 4.62
CA LEU A 118 13.75 -12.64 5.18
C LEU A 118 13.79 -12.54 6.72
N LYS A 119 13.71 -11.32 7.28
CA LYS A 119 13.63 -11.12 8.74
C LYS A 119 12.39 -11.77 9.35
N VAL A 120 11.24 -11.74 8.66
CA VAL A 120 10.02 -12.42 9.11
C VAL A 120 10.24 -13.93 9.17
N ILE A 121 10.90 -14.52 8.17
CA ILE A 121 11.25 -15.94 8.15
C ILE A 121 12.21 -16.29 9.30
N MET A 122 13.27 -15.49 9.48
CA MET A 122 14.25 -15.71 10.55
C MET A 122 13.61 -15.61 11.94
N PHE A 123 12.73 -14.62 12.14
CA PHE A 123 12.02 -14.47 13.41
C PHE A 123 11.08 -15.67 13.69
N ALA A 124 10.29 -16.08 12.69
CA ALA A 124 9.36 -17.18 12.83
C ALA A 124 10.10 -18.50 13.12
N SER A 125 11.18 -18.79 12.37
CA SER A 125 11.95 -20.01 12.55
C SER A 125 12.72 -20.06 13.88
N GLU A 126 13.20 -18.91 14.37
CA GLU A 126 13.83 -18.82 15.70
C GLU A 126 12.79 -19.07 16.79
N SER A 127 11.61 -18.42 16.70
CA SER A 127 10.52 -18.59 17.65
C SER A 127 10.00 -20.05 17.72
N GLU A 128 10.11 -20.78 16.61
CA GLU A 128 9.76 -22.20 16.50
C GLU A 128 10.91 -23.15 16.87
N GLY A 129 12.07 -22.60 17.29
CA GLY A 129 13.21 -23.39 17.80
C GLY A 129 14.13 -24.01 16.73
N TYR A 130 14.05 -23.57 15.45
CA TYR A 130 14.88 -24.14 14.38
C TYR A 130 16.32 -23.62 14.38
N HIS A 131 16.58 -22.47 15.03
CA HIS A 131 17.93 -21.90 15.16
C HIS A 131 17.99 -20.90 16.32
N HIS A 132 19.23 -20.54 16.69
CA HIS A 132 19.54 -19.51 17.71
C HIS A 132 20.40 -18.38 17.15
N ASN A 133 20.50 -18.24 15.83
CA ASN A 133 21.26 -17.15 15.22
C ASN A 133 20.59 -15.80 15.54
N SER A 134 21.33 -14.91 16.17
CA SER A 134 20.88 -13.55 16.50
C SER A 134 21.50 -12.43 15.61
N LEU A 135 22.42 -12.80 14.71
CA LEU A 135 23.17 -11.81 13.89
C LEU A 135 22.28 -10.99 12.95
N TRP A 136 21.17 -11.57 12.48
CA TRP A 136 20.16 -10.89 11.67
C TRP A 136 19.37 -9.83 12.45
N LYS A 137 19.47 -9.79 13.78
CA LYS A 137 18.83 -8.78 14.64
C LYS A 137 19.62 -7.47 14.74
N ASP A 138 20.85 -7.42 14.21
CA ASP A 138 21.65 -6.19 14.16
C ASP A 138 20.81 -5.04 13.58
N LYS A 139 20.88 -3.86 14.19
CA LYS A 139 20.14 -2.65 13.78
C LYS A 139 20.44 -2.24 12.33
N ARG A 140 21.63 -2.55 11.83
CA ARG A 140 22.04 -2.30 10.44
C ARG A 140 21.45 -3.29 9.45
N PHE A 141 21.06 -4.48 9.90
CA PHE A 141 20.34 -5.48 9.10
C PHE A 141 18.86 -5.08 8.98
N LYS A 142 18.57 -4.09 8.17
CA LYS A 142 17.23 -3.50 8.03
C LYS A 142 16.82 -3.30 6.59
N GLY A 143 15.52 -3.42 6.32
CA GLY A 143 14.92 -3.00 5.06
C GLY A 143 14.81 -1.48 5.01
N THR A 144 15.62 -0.84 4.18
CA THR A 144 15.54 0.60 3.94
C THR A 144 14.23 0.94 3.23
N ARG A 145 13.65 2.08 3.60
CA ARG A 145 12.47 2.64 2.94
C ARG A 145 12.72 4.11 2.66
N VAL A 146 12.41 4.53 1.44
CA VAL A 146 12.35 5.94 1.02
C VAL A 146 10.91 6.27 0.66
N ASP A 147 10.51 7.48 0.99
CA ASP A 147 9.23 8.01 0.53
C ASP A 147 9.38 8.39 -0.95
N ILE A 148 8.42 7.95 -1.76
CA ILE A 148 8.42 8.21 -3.20
C ILE A 148 7.53 9.43 -3.43
N ASP A 149 8.04 10.37 -4.22
CA ASP A 149 7.27 11.52 -4.63
C ASP A 149 6.01 11.08 -5.36
N SER A 150 4.96 11.81 -5.12
CA SER A 150 3.65 11.51 -5.68
C SER A 150 2.86 12.79 -5.85
N ILE A 151 2.14 12.86 -6.96
CA ILE A 151 1.31 13.99 -7.34
C ILE A 151 -0.12 13.88 -6.81
N TYR A 152 -0.80 15.00 -6.80
CA TYR A 152 -2.26 15.11 -6.82
C TYR A 152 -2.67 15.96 -8.04
N LEU A 153 -3.96 16.04 -8.33
CA LEU A 153 -4.50 16.91 -9.39
C LEU A 153 -5.15 18.13 -8.76
N THR A 154 -4.80 19.33 -9.22
CA THR A 154 -5.43 20.57 -8.78
C THR A 154 -6.88 20.66 -9.28
N LYS A 155 -7.62 21.69 -8.87
CA LYS A 155 -8.98 21.93 -9.39
C LYS A 155 -8.96 22.14 -10.91
N GLU A 156 -8.01 22.94 -11.38
CA GLU A 156 -7.79 23.24 -12.81
C GLU A 156 -7.42 21.98 -13.61
N ASP A 157 -6.60 21.10 -13.03
CA ASP A 157 -6.28 19.80 -13.65
C ASP A 157 -7.53 18.95 -13.80
N LEU A 158 -8.38 18.89 -12.75
CA LEU A 158 -9.61 18.11 -12.79
C LEU A 158 -10.62 18.70 -13.79
N GLU A 159 -10.73 20.01 -13.92
CA GLU A 159 -11.56 20.66 -14.93
C GLU A 159 -11.10 20.28 -16.35
N LYS A 160 -9.80 20.39 -16.62
CA LYS A 160 -9.22 19.92 -17.90
C LYS A 160 -9.48 18.45 -18.15
N PHE A 161 -9.29 17.63 -17.12
CA PHE A 161 -9.47 16.18 -17.20
C PHE A 161 -10.94 15.79 -17.47
N GLN A 162 -11.89 16.49 -16.90
CA GLN A 162 -13.32 16.26 -17.10
C GLN A 162 -13.82 16.81 -18.45
N SER A 163 -13.22 17.88 -18.96
CA SER A 163 -13.60 18.54 -20.21
C SER A 163 -13.10 17.83 -21.48
N VAL A 164 -12.30 16.76 -21.34
CA VAL A 164 -11.81 16.00 -22.49
C VAL A 164 -12.97 15.45 -23.32
N ASP A 165 -12.90 15.70 -24.62
CA ASP A 165 -13.86 15.16 -25.60
C ASP A 165 -13.71 13.65 -25.73
N MET A 166 -14.61 12.90 -25.07
CA MET A 166 -14.62 11.43 -25.05
C MET A 166 -14.99 10.81 -26.40
N THR A 167 -15.56 11.58 -27.33
CA THR A 167 -15.92 11.05 -28.67
C THR A 167 -14.69 10.66 -29.50
N LYS A 168 -13.53 11.22 -29.16
CA LYS A 168 -12.22 10.93 -29.76
C LYS A 168 -11.50 9.73 -29.12
N LEU A 169 -12.08 9.16 -28.08
CA LEU A 169 -11.50 8.07 -27.31
C LEU A 169 -12.45 6.86 -27.32
N SER A 170 -12.00 5.69 -26.90
CA SER A 170 -12.89 4.53 -26.81
C SER A 170 -13.88 4.67 -25.64
N PRO A 171 -15.07 4.03 -25.72
CA PRO A 171 -16.07 4.13 -24.64
C PRO A 171 -15.54 3.75 -23.24
N GLY A 172 -14.56 2.86 -23.19
CA GLY A 172 -13.92 2.48 -21.92
C GLY A 172 -13.18 3.62 -21.22
N HIS A 173 -12.73 4.66 -21.96
CA HIS A 173 -12.08 5.82 -21.36
C HIS A 173 -13.08 6.66 -20.55
N GLU A 174 -14.30 6.85 -21.06
CA GLU A 174 -15.34 7.57 -20.31
C GLU A 174 -15.66 6.87 -18.99
N ILE A 175 -15.83 5.54 -19.04
CA ILE A 175 -16.05 4.75 -17.83
C ILE A 175 -14.88 4.90 -16.85
N ALA A 176 -13.63 4.82 -17.34
CA ALA A 176 -12.45 4.96 -16.50
C ALA A 176 -12.31 6.37 -15.90
N ARG A 177 -12.68 7.43 -16.66
CA ARG A 177 -12.77 8.79 -16.16
C ARG A 177 -13.74 8.88 -15.00
N ASP A 178 -14.95 8.39 -15.20
CA ASP A 178 -16.02 8.49 -14.22
C ASP A 178 -15.66 7.68 -12.94
N ILE A 179 -15.11 6.49 -13.09
CA ILE A 179 -14.57 5.70 -11.96
C ILE A 179 -13.48 6.49 -11.22
N PHE A 180 -12.54 7.08 -11.93
CA PHE A 180 -11.47 7.89 -11.33
C PHE A 180 -12.02 9.08 -10.56
N MET A 181 -13.00 9.80 -11.14
CA MET A 181 -13.65 10.94 -10.50
C MET A 181 -14.43 10.54 -9.24
N VAL A 182 -15.11 9.38 -9.25
CA VAL A 182 -15.69 8.81 -8.02
C VAL A 182 -14.61 8.59 -6.96
N GLY A 183 -13.44 8.09 -7.38
CA GLY A 183 -12.28 7.95 -6.50
C GLY A 183 -11.77 9.28 -5.92
N VAL A 184 -11.79 10.35 -6.71
CA VAL A 184 -11.44 11.72 -6.26
C VAL A 184 -12.44 12.23 -5.22
N TRP A 185 -13.73 12.20 -5.54
CA TRP A 185 -14.78 12.76 -4.69
C TRP A 185 -15.02 11.96 -3.41
N THR A 186 -14.75 10.66 -3.42
CA THR A 186 -14.87 9.82 -2.23
C THR A 186 -13.58 9.72 -1.43
N ALA A 187 -12.43 10.03 -2.04
CA ALA A 187 -11.10 9.81 -1.50
C ALA A 187 -10.86 8.36 -1.01
N GLN A 188 -11.56 7.37 -1.57
CA GLN A 188 -11.41 5.97 -1.23
C GLN A 188 -10.27 5.29 -2.01
N ARG A 189 -9.96 4.04 -1.68
CA ARG A 189 -9.03 3.20 -2.47
C ARG A 189 -9.76 2.62 -3.67
N VAL A 190 -9.03 2.31 -4.74
CA VAL A 190 -9.62 1.71 -5.95
C VAL A 190 -10.40 0.43 -5.64
N SER A 191 -9.91 -0.39 -4.72
CA SER A 191 -10.64 -1.59 -4.25
C SER A 191 -12.03 -1.28 -3.68
N ASP A 192 -12.25 -0.05 -3.21
CA ASP A 192 -13.49 0.38 -2.60
C ASP A 192 -14.32 1.19 -3.62
N TYR A 193 -13.78 2.27 -4.21
CA TYR A 193 -14.55 3.13 -5.11
C TYR A 193 -14.91 2.48 -6.46
N ASN A 194 -14.15 1.49 -6.93
CA ASN A 194 -14.42 0.74 -8.17
C ASN A 194 -15.50 -0.36 -7.98
N ASN A 195 -16.17 -0.38 -6.83
CA ASN A 195 -17.17 -1.39 -6.50
C ASN A 195 -18.40 -0.79 -5.80
N ILE A 196 -18.60 0.53 -5.90
CA ILE A 196 -19.77 1.18 -5.29
C ILE A 196 -21.02 0.73 -6.04
N GLY A 197 -21.99 0.23 -5.30
CA GLY A 197 -23.28 -0.24 -5.79
C GLY A 197 -24.46 0.43 -5.07
N ARG A 198 -25.66 0.07 -5.47
CA ARG A 198 -26.91 0.61 -4.91
C ARG A 198 -27.03 0.40 -3.41
N ASP A 199 -26.56 -0.74 -2.93
CA ASP A 199 -26.63 -1.11 -1.50
C ASP A 199 -25.75 -0.22 -0.62
N ASP A 200 -24.77 0.47 -1.21
CA ASP A 200 -23.91 1.42 -0.51
C ASP A 200 -24.52 2.81 -0.39
N ILE A 201 -25.65 3.08 -1.09
CA ILE A 201 -26.24 4.41 -1.20
C ILE A 201 -27.43 4.56 -0.26
N GLN A 202 -27.44 5.65 0.50
CA GLN A 202 -28.51 6.02 1.41
C GLN A 202 -28.86 7.50 1.25
N THR A 203 -30.13 7.85 1.34
CA THR A 203 -30.58 9.24 1.46
C THR A 203 -30.91 9.53 2.91
N LEU A 204 -30.27 10.59 3.46
CA LEU A 204 -30.52 11.08 4.80
C LEU A 204 -31.26 12.41 4.74
N THR A 205 -32.29 12.56 5.57
CA THR A 205 -32.96 13.83 5.78
C THR A 205 -32.32 14.57 6.93
N ILE A 206 -31.64 15.67 6.64
CA ILE A 206 -30.96 16.50 7.63
C ILE A 206 -31.84 17.74 7.91
N ARG A 207 -32.10 17.99 9.19
CA ARG A 207 -32.76 19.21 9.67
C ARG A 207 -31.70 20.12 10.27
N SER A 208 -31.66 21.35 9.81
CA SER A 208 -30.79 22.42 10.34
C SER A 208 -31.59 23.66 10.66
N ILE A 209 -31.16 24.37 11.68
CA ILE A 209 -31.72 25.71 11.98
C ILE A 209 -30.82 26.69 11.24
N VAL A 210 -31.42 27.54 10.43
CA VAL A 210 -30.76 28.67 9.75
C VAL A 210 -31.40 29.96 10.20
N ASP A 211 -30.59 30.99 10.43
CA ASP A 211 -31.08 32.32 10.71
C ASP A 211 -31.39 33.00 9.38
N GLU A 212 -32.66 33.30 9.13
CA GLU A 212 -33.10 34.07 7.99
C GLU A 212 -33.45 35.51 8.43
N PRO A 213 -33.32 36.54 7.58
CA PRO A 213 -33.79 37.88 7.89
C PRO A 213 -35.28 37.84 8.26
N ASP A 214 -35.62 38.52 9.35
CA ASP A 214 -37.04 38.67 9.77
C ASP A 214 -37.76 39.59 8.78
N PRO A 215 -38.79 39.10 8.04
CA PRO A 215 -39.50 39.88 7.06
C PRO A 215 -40.30 41.06 7.69
N GLU A 216 -40.61 41.00 8.99
CA GLU A 216 -41.39 41.98 9.69
C GLU A 216 -40.51 42.95 10.47
N ASN A 217 -39.23 42.65 10.73
CA ASN A 217 -38.33 43.50 11.52
C ASN A 217 -36.95 43.62 10.84
N ALA A 218 -36.75 44.70 10.13
CA ALA A 218 -35.46 44.99 9.47
C ALA A 218 -34.29 44.99 10.48
N GLY A 219 -33.27 44.16 10.20
CA GLY A 219 -32.08 44.01 11.04
C GLY A 219 -32.18 42.94 12.11
N LYS A 220 -33.28 42.20 12.19
CA LYS A 220 -33.40 40.97 13.04
C LYS A 220 -33.38 39.70 12.18
N THR A 221 -33.05 38.60 12.80
CA THR A 221 -33.10 37.26 12.19
C THR A 221 -34.08 36.37 12.95
N ILE A 222 -34.75 35.48 12.22
CA ILE A 222 -35.63 34.44 12.77
C ILE A 222 -35.01 33.06 12.47
N ALA A 223 -35.04 32.19 13.46
CA ALA A 223 -34.58 30.84 13.33
C ALA A 223 -35.59 30.01 12.53
N LYS A 224 -35.19 29.50 11.38
CA LYS A 224 -36.03 28.65 10.51
C LYS A 224 -35.46 27.22 10.41
N ILE A 225 -36.34 26.27 10.56
CA ILE A 225 -35.93 24.86 10.34
C ILE A 225 -35.95 24.59 8.83
N VAL A 226 -34.77 24.29 8.28
CA VAL A 226 -34.61 23.87 6.89
C VAL A 226 -34.33 22.37 6.87
N THR A 227 -35.09 21.67 6.04
CA THR A 227 -34.92 20.21 5.81
C THR A 227 -34.30 20.03 4.44
N ARG A 228 -33.20 19.27 4.37
CA ARG A 228 -32.55 18.91 3.12
C ARG A 228 -32.26 17.44 3.05
N GLU A 229 -32.33 16.86 1.87
CA GLU A 229 -31.91 15.50 1.60
C GLU A 229 -30.45 15.48 1.18
N VAL A 230 -29.68 14.56 1.78
CA VAL A 230 -28.28 14.35 1.47
C VAL A 230 -28.09 12.89 1.08
N THR A 231 -27.61 12.66 -0.12
CA THR A 231 -27.18 11.31 -0.56
C THR A 231 -25.84 11.00 0.09
N VAL A 232 -25.71 9.82 0.67
CA VAL A 232 -24.51 9.36 1.39
C VAL A 232 -24.12 8.00 0.88
N ILE A 233 -22.81 7.79 0.68
CA ILE A 233 -22.23 6.49 0.38
C ILE A 233 -21.69 5.89 1.67
N ASN A 234 -22.18 4.70 2.04
CA ASN A 234 -21.74 3.94 3.20
C ASN A 234 -20.90 2.75 2.76
N ILE A 235 -19.59 2.77 3.06
CA ILE A 235 -18.65 1.72 2.63
C ILE A 235 -17.97 1.09 3.84
N ARG A 236 -17.81 -0.24 3.80
CA ARG A 236 -16.84 -0.93 4.63
C ARG A 236 -15.58 -1.21 3.84
N GLN A 237 -14.50 -0.48 4.14
CA GLN A 237 -13.24 -0.56 3.39
C GLN A 237 -12.67 -1.99 3.39
N LYS A 238 -12.38 -2.56 2.22
CA LYS A 238 -11.84 -3.93 2.06
C LYS A 238 -10.51 -4.13 2.78
N LYS A 239 -9.62 -3.14 2.74
CA LYS A 239 -8.27 -3.26 3.30
C LYS A 239 -8.21 -3.10 4.83
N THR A 240 -9.04 -2.25 5.40
CA THR A 240 -8.95 -1.85 6.83
C THR A 240 -10.13 -2.30 7.66
N GLY A 241 -11.25 -2.65 7.02
CA GLY A 241 -12.51 -2.93 7.68
C GLY A 241 -13.21 -1.69 8.26
N ALA A 242 -12.64 -0.49 8.07
CA ALA A 242 -13.23 0.76 8.55
C ALA A 242 -14.56 1.03 7.86
N LYS A 243 -15.56 1.44 8.64
CA LYS A 243 -16.83 1.93 8.11
C LYS A 243 -16.70 3.43 7.88
N VAL A 244 -17.07 3.91 6.70
CA VAL A 244 -17.06 5.33 6.32
C VAL A 244 -18.39 5.72 5.73
N ALA A 245 -18.85 6.93 6.03
CA ALA A 245 -20.02 7.55 5.43
C ALA A 245 -19.56 8.82 4.70
N ILE A 246 -19.84 8.91 3.41
CA ILE A 246 -19.31 9.93 2.51
C ILE A 246 -20.49 10.72 1.93
N PRO A 247 -20.64 12.01 2.25
CA PRO A 247 -21.66 12.86 1.62
C PRO A 247 -21.36 13.02 0.14
N CYS A 248 -22.38 12.85 -0.71
CA CYS A 248 -22.23 13.05 -2.14
C CYS A 248 -22.33 14.54 -2.48
N SER A 249 -21.29 15.07 -3.14
CA SER A 249 -21.40 16.34 -3.87
C SER A 249 -22.33 16.20 -5.08
N SER A 250 -22.78 17.32 -5.65
CA SER A 250 -23.59 17.32 -6.88
C SER A 250 -22.91 16.59 -8.04
N ASP A 251 -21.58 16.78 -8.20
CA ASP A 251 -20.81 16.12 -9.25
C ASP A 251 -20.72 14.60 -9.04
N LEU A 252 -20.47 14.16 -7.81
CA LEU A 252 -20.46 12.75 -7.48
C LEU A 252 -21.83 12.12 -7.71
N LYS A 253 -22.90 12.78 -7.27
CA LYS A 253 -24.26 12.32 -7.45
C LYS A 253 -24.61 12.18 -8.94
N ARG A 254 -24.25 13.15 -9.78
CA ARG A 254 -24.47 13.12 -11.23
C ARG A 254 -23.79 11.90 -11.89
N ILE A 255 -22.57 11.55 -11.47
CA ILE A 255 -21.87 10.35 -11.98
C ILE A 255 -22.61 9.10 -11.53
N LEU A 256 -23.01 9.00 -10.26
CA LEU A 256 -23.74 7.84 -9.74
C LEU A 256 -25.09 7.65 -10.44
N GLU A 257 -25.84 8.73 -10.67
CA GLU A 257 -27.13 8.71 -11.40
C GLU A 257 -26.98 8.25 -12.84
N LYS A 258 -25.90 8.66 -13.54
CA LYS A 258 -25.57 8.20 -14.91
C LYS A 258 -25.49 6.67 -14.99
N TYR A 259 -25.03 6.01 -13.95
CA TYR A 259 -24.91 4.55 -13.87
C TYR A 259 -26.01 3.90 -13.00
N ASN A 260 -27.13 4.59 -12.77
CA ASN A 260 -28.22 4.10 -11.92
C ASN A 260 -27.71 3.61 -10.53
N PHE A 261 -26.78 4.33 -9.95
CA PHE A 261 -26.14 4.02 -8.65
C PHE A 261 -25.44 2.65 -8.60
N GLN A 262 -25.09 2.10 -9.75
CA GLN A 262 -24.30 0.88 -9.87
C GLN A 262 -23.11 1.15 -10.77
N MET A 263 -21.97 1.47 -10.16
CA MET A 263 -20.76 1.78 -10.93
C MET A 263 -20.29 0.58 -11.75
N PRO A 264 -19.93 0.79 -13.03
CA PRO A 264 -19.28 -0.25 -13.81
C PRO A 264 -17.93 -0.58 -13.22
N HIS A 265 -17.50 -1.84 -13.36
CA HIS A 265 -16.20 -2.29 -12.89
C HIS A 265 -15.20 -2.40 -14.04
N LEU A 266 -13.99 -1.88 -13.82
CA LEU A 266 -12.84 -2.08 -14.70
C LEU A 266 -11.64 -2.58 -13.90
N GLU A 267 -10.80 -3.39 -14.53
CA GLU A 267 -9.54 -3.83 -13.93
C GLU A 267 -8.60 -2.64 -13.67
N ASP A 268 -7.92 -2.64 -12.53
CA ASP A 268 -7.01 -1.55 -12.10
C ASP A 268 -5.99 -1.16 -13.18
N GLN A 269 -5.48 -2.14 -13.94
CA GLN A 269 -4.50 -1.89 -15.00
C GLN A 269 -5.13 -1.15 -16.19
N VAL A 270 -6.39 -1.47 -16.51
CA VAL A 270 -7.14 -0.80 -17.58
C VAL A 270 -7.43 0.64 -17.17
N ILE A 271 -7.93 0.85 -15.94
CA ILE A 271 -8.15 2.20 -15.41
C ILE A 271 -6.84 3.01 -15.49
N ASN A 272 -5.72 2.46 -14.99
CA ASN A 272 -4.44 3.16 -14.98
C ASN A 272 -3.91 3.54 -16.38
N ARG A 273 -4.22 2.75 -17.40
CA ARG A 273 -3.88 3.07 -18.78
C ARG A 273 -4.76 4.21 -19.29
N TYR A 274 -6.08 4.06 -19.18
CA TYR A 274 -7.05 5.01 -19.71
C TYR A 274 -6.96 6.40 -19.06
N ILE A 275 -6.79 6.48 -17.74
CA ILE A 275 -6.66 7.79 -17.07
C ILE A 275 -5.38 8.53 -17.48
N LYS A 276 -4.32 7.83 -17.91
CA LYS A 276 -3.12 8.47 -18.48
C LYS A 276 -3.38 9.00 -19.89
N ASP A 277 -4.10 8.24 -20.69
CA ASP A 277 -4.49 8.66 -22.04
C ASP A 277 -5.38 9.92 -21.96
N ILE A 278 -6.34 9.93 -21.01
CA ILE A 278 -7.19 11.10 -20.74
C ILE A 278 -6.35 12.27 -20.23
N GLY A 279 -5.43 12.05 -19.29
CA GLY A 279 -4.54 13.10 -18.78
C GLY A 279 -3.67 13.73 -19.86
N LYS A 280 -3.20 12.92 -20.83
CA LYS A 280 -2.49 13.40 -22.02
C LYS A 280 -3.41 14.23 -22.91
N ALA A 281 -4.61 13.75 -23.19
CA ALA A 281 -5.61 14.47 -23.97
C ALA A 281 -6.08 15.78 -23.29
N ALA A 282 -6.11 15.82 -21.96
CA ALA A 282 -6.37 16.99 -21.14
C ALA A 282 -5.22 18.02 -21.16
N GLY A 283 -4.08 17.71 -21.78
CA GLY A 283 -2.93 18.60 -21.82
C GLY A 283 -2.14 18.67 -20.50
N LEU A 284 -2.24 17.67 -19.63
CA LEU A 284 -1.47 17.60 -18.38
C LEU A 284 -0.02 17.16 -18.66
N THR A 285 0.70 17.98 -19.43
CA THR A 285 2.05 17.69 -19.96
C THR A 285 3.17 18.42 -19.23
N GLU A 286 2.85 19.22 -18.21
CA GLU A 286 3.87 19.86 -17.38
C GLU A 286 4.85 18.84 -16.80
N ILE A 287 6.12 19.24 -16.72
CA ILE A 287 7.19 18.40 -16.20
C ILE A 287 7.23 18.47 -14.69
N VAL A 288 7.12 17.33 -14.06
CA VAL A 288 7.30 17.14 -12.62
C VAL A 288 8.59 16.36 -12.39
N ASN A 289 9.51 16.92 -11.62
CA ASN A 289 10.70 16.22 -11.19
C ASN A 289 10.34 15.25 -10.07
N ILE A 290 10.54 13.96 -10.29
CA ILE A 290 10.26 12.93 -9.30
C ILE A 290 11.53 12.17 -8.95
N VAL A 291 11.73 11.90 -7.66
CA VAL A 291 12.82 11.05 -7.22
C VAL A 291 12.47 9.59 -7.47
N LYS A 292 13.20 8.95 -8.38
CA LYS A 292 13.16 7.49 -8.61
C LYS A 292 14.37 6.84 -7.98
N THR A 293 14.14 5.69 -7.36
CA THR A 293 15.23 4.88 -6.80
C THR A 293 15.49 3.69 -7.70
N ASN A 294 16.71 3.55 -8.19
CA ASN A 294 17.11 2.44 -9.04
C ASN A 294 18.53 1.98 -8.67
N GLY A 295 18.76 0.69 -8.53
CA GLY A 295 20.07 0.16 -8.14
C GLY A 295 20.59 0.67 -6.78
N GLY A 296 19.69 1.21 -5.92
CA GLY A 296 20.07 1.78 -4.63
C GLY A 296 20.47 3.26 -4.66
N GLU A 297 20.38 3.93 -5.80
CA GLU A 297 20.62 5.36 -5.98
C GLU A 297 19.31 6.11 -6.19
N GLU A 298 19.26 7.34 -5.69
CA GLU A 298 18.15 8.27 -5.94
C GLU A 298 18.54 9.16 -7.12
N LYS A 299 17.63 9.28 -8.10
CA LYS A 299 17.79 10.14 -9.27
C LYS A 299 16.51 10.92 -9.51
N GLU A 300 16.64 12.23 -9.67
CA GLU A 300 15.54 13.03 -10.20
C GLU A 300 15.31 12.71 -11.66
N VAL A 301 14.07 12.44 -12.00
CA VAL A 301 13.66 12.11 -13.35
C VAL A 301 12.53 13.05 -13.77
N PRO A 302 12.77 13.95 -14.74
CA PRO A 302 11.71 14.79 -15.28
C PRO A 302 10.66 13.90 -15.95
N THR A 303 9.41 14.04 -15.53
CA THR A 303 8.33 13.17 -15.99
C THR A 303 7.08 14.02 -16.22
N GLU A 304 6.43 13.86 -17.38
CA GLU A 304 5.17 14.54 -17.67
C GLU A 304 4.08 14.10 -16.66
N LYS A 305 3.31 15.04 -16.15
CA LYS A 305 2.33 14.85 -15.08
C LYS A 305 1.33 13.74 -15.40
N TYR A 306 0.81 13.66 -16.62
CA TYR A 306 -0.13 12.61 -17.00
C TYR A 306 0.43 11.19 -16.81
N LYS A 307 1.74 10.99 -16.97
CA LYS A 307 2.41 9.68 -16.76
C LYS A 307 2.41 9.25 -15.30
N LEU A 308 2.28 10.20 -14.38
CA LEU A 308 2.28 10.00 -12.95
C LEU A 308 0.87 9.73 -12.37
N ILE A 309 -0.17 9.97 -13.19
CA ILE A 309 -1.56 9.70 -12.77
C ILE A 309 -1.77 8.17 -12.68
N HIS A 310 -2.33 7.74 -11.58
CA HIS A 310 -2.76 6.35 -11.35
C HIS A 310 -3.93 6.30 -10.37
N THR A 311 -4.57 5.16 -10.22
CA THR A 311 -5.77 5.00 -9.38
C THR A 311 -5.62 5.56 -7.96
N HIS A 312 -4.43 5.48 -7.38
CA HIS A 312 -4.18 6.03 -6.04
C HIS A 312 -4.04 7.56 -6.01
N THR A 313 -3.78 8.19 -7.18
CA THR A 313 -3.78 9.66 -7.31
C THR A 313 -5.16 10.22 -7.00
N ALA A 314 -6.25 9.54 -7.37
CA ALA A 314 -7.61 9.95 -7.01
C ALA A 314 -7.78 10.18 -5.51
N ARG A 315 -7.35 9.21 -4.69
CA ARG A 315 -7.43 9.33 -3.22
C ARG A 315 -6.56 10.45 -2.65
N ARG A 316 -5.37 10.67 -3.21
CA ARG A 316 -4.51 11.79 -2.80
C ARG A 316 -5.14 13.12 -3.17
N THR A 317 -5.66 13.23 -4.38
CA THR A 317 -6.37 14.41 -4.87
C THR A 317 -7.54 14.75 -3.95
N GLY A 318 -8.43 13.80 -3.70
CA GLY A 318 -9.58 14.03 -2.81
C GLY A 318 -9.17 14.47 -1.42
N ALA A 319 -8.20 13.79 -0.80
CA ALA A 319 -7.72 14.13 0.53
C ALA A 319 -7.05 15.52 0.58
N THR A 320 -6.28 15.88 -0.46
CA THR A 320 -5.61 17.19 -0.57
C THR A 320 -6.64 18.31 -0.78
N LEU A 321 -7.60 18.11 -1.68
CA LEU A 321 -8.65 19.13 -1.93
C LEU A 321 -9.56 19.33 -0.72
N MET A 322 -9.93 18.28 0.01
CA MET A 322 -10.66 18.42 1.29
C MET A 322 -9.86 19.24 2.30
N TYR A 323 -8.54 18.98 2.40
CA TYR A 323 -7.66 19.74 3.28
C TYR A 323 -7.55 21.21 2.85
N LEU A 324 -7.35 21.48 1.56
CA LEU A 324 -7.25 22.85 1.02
C LEU A 324 -8.57 23.62 1.15
N SER A 325 -9.73 22.94 1.05
CA SER A 325 -11.04 23.57 1.29
C SER A 325 -11.29 23.96 2.77
N GLY A 326 -10.30 23.76 3.64
CA GLY A 326 -10.43 24.12 5.06
C GLY A 326 -11.17 23.08 5.92
N MET A 327 -11.50 21.91 5.38
CA MET A 327 -12.12 20.83 6.14
C MET A 327 -11.21 20.37 7.29
N ASP A 328 -11.82 20.12 8.45
CA ASP A 328 -11.07 19.63 9.63
C ASP A 328 -10.42 18.28 9.37
N VAL A 329 -9.21 18.09 9.90
CA VAL A 329 -8.42 16.87 9.71
C VAL A 329 -9.14 15.62 10.22
N TYR A 330 -9.89 15.73 11.31
CA TYR A 330 -10.64 14.60 11.86
C TYR A 330 -11.87 14.25 11.01
N ASP A 331 -12.50 15.24 10.38
CA ASP A 331 -13.59 15.01 9.42
C ASP A 331 -13.06 14.32 8.15
N ILE A 332 -11.91 14.77 7.63
CA ILE A 332 -11.25 14.11 6.51
C ILE A 332 -10.91 12.66 6.87
N ILE A 333 -10.43 12.38 8.09
CA ILE A 333 -10.16 11.02 8.58
C ILE A 333 -11.43 10.17 8.59
N LYS A 334 -12.56 10.71 9.02
CA LYS A 334 -13.86 10.04 9.04
C LYS A 334 -14.30 9.63 7.63
N ILE A 335 -14.17 10.55 6.67
CA ILE A 335 -14.51 10.32 5.25
C ILE A 335 -13.54 9.31 4.63
N THR A 336 -12.24 9.52 4.80
CA THR A 336 -11.21 8.73 4.12
C THR A 336 -10.91 7.39 4.79
N GLY A 337 -11.30 7.21 6.05
CA GLY A 337 -11.02 5.99 6.84
C GLY A 337 -9.53 5.80 7.17
N HIS A 338 -8.77 6.89 7.33
CA HIS A 338 -7.41 6.80 7.86
C HIS A 338 -7.42 6.53 9.37
N THR A 339 -6.42 5.83 9.86
CA THR A 339 -6.34 5.46 11.29
C THR A 339 -5.78 6.56 12.19
N SER A 340 -5.15 7.57 11.60
CA SER A 340 -4.55 8.69 12.33
C SER A 340 -4.24 9.89 11.44
N PRO A 341 -4.08 11.10 12.00
CA PRO A 341 -3.60 12.28 11.27
C PRO A 341 -2.24 12.06 10.61
N VAL A 342 -1.33 11.34 11.25
CA VAL A 342 -0.02 11.01 10.69
C VAL A 342 -0.13 10.19 9.40
N MET A 343 -1.10 9.28 9.35
CA MET A 343 -1.37 8.50 8.14
C MET A 343 -2.01 9.34 7.04
N LEU A 344 -2.95 10.23 7.39
CA LEU A 344 -3.58 11.15 6.43
C LEU A 344 -2.55 12.12 5.83
N ARG A 345 -1.63 12.68 6.63
CA ARG A 345 -0.58 13.61 6.18
C ARG A 345 0.23 13.08 4.99
N LYS A 346 0.42 11.75 4.88
CA LYS A 346 1.12 11.14 3.73
C LYS A 346 0.34 11.25 2.41
N TYR A 347 -0.95 11.51 2.49
CA TYR A 347 -1.85 11.65 1.34
C TYR A 347 -2.08 13.10 0.95
N ILE A 348 -2.00 14.03 1.88
CA ILE A 348 -2.04 15.47 1.59
C ILE A 348 -0.75 15.84 0.89
N LYS A 349 -0.88 16.41 -0.31
CA LYS A 349 0.23 16.77 -1.21
C LYS A 349 0.22 18.26 -1.57
N ALA A 350 -0.51 19.06 -0.80
CA ALA A 350 -0.44 20.51 -0.89
C ALA A 350 0.99 20.98 -0.66
N ASP A 351 1.46 21.90 -1.50
CA ASP A 351 2.74 22.56 -1.31
C ASP A 351 2.66 23.66 -0.23
N GLU A 352 3.79 24.30 0.04
CA GLU A 352 3.89 25.30 1.11
C GLU A 352 3.09 26.56 0.77
N LEU A 353 3.02 26.97 -0.50
CA LEU A 353 2.27 28.17 -0.93
C LEU A 353 0.78 27.91 -0.85
N GLU A 354 0.29 26.77 -1.31
CA GLU A 354 -1.11 26.37 -1.18
C GLU A 354 -1.58 26.32 0.28
N VAL A 355 -0.68 25.89 1.18
CA VAL A 355 -0.96 25.91 2.62
C VAL A 355 -1.01 27.34 3.17
N VAL A 356 -0.13 28.24 2.71
CA VAL A 356 -0.16 29.65 3.09
C VAL A 356 -1.44 30.31 2.61
N GLU A 357 -1.83 30.12 1.35
CA GLU A 357 -3.10 30.66 0.81
C GLU A 357 -4.30 30.20 1.65
N LYS A 358 -4.40 28.89 1.91
CA LYS A 358 -5.44 28.33 2.77
C LYS A 358 -5.48 28.99 4.17
N ILE A 359 -4.31 29.23 4.78
CA ILE A 359 -4.23 29.78 6.13
C ILE A 359 -4.69 31.25 6.13
N THR A 360 -4.24 32.03 5.15
CA THR A 360 -4.63 33.45 5.00
C THR A 360 -6.12 33.59 4.71
N GLU A 361 -6.69 32.78 3.86
CA GLU A 361 -8.15 32.81 3.60
C GLU A 361 -8.99 32.41 4.82
N LYS A 362 -8.51 31.51 5.65
CA LYS A 362 -9.29 30.95 6.75
C LYS A 362 -9.19 31.75 8.03
N TYR A 363 -8.05 32.37 8.32
CA TYR A 363 -7.76 32.96 9.62
C TYR A 363 -7.44 34.45 9.48
N LYS A 364 -8.30 35.30 10.07
CA LYS A 364 -8.13 36.78 10.16
C LYS A 364 -6.87 37.23 10.92
N TYR A 365 -6.12 36.28 11.50
CA TYR A 365 -4.89 36.60 12.23
C TYR A 365 -3.80 37.19 11.33
N PHE A 366 -3.86 36.92 10.03
CA PHE A 366 -2.88 37.39 9.05
C PHE A 366 -3.36 38.59 8.21
N ASP A 367 -4.57 39.11 8.48
CA ASP A 367 -5.09 40.36 7.94
C ASP A 367 -4.49 41.57 8.73
#